data_8bf92b4ca1af3282aa1f86a4abc8075f
#
_entry.id   8bf92b4ca1af3282aa1f86a4abc8075f
#
_cell.length_a   1.000
_cell.length_b   1.000
_cell.length_c   1.000
_cell.angle_alpha   90.00
_cell.angle_beta   90.00
_cell.angle_gamma   90.00
#
_symmetry.space_group_name_H-M   'P 1'
#
loop_
_entity.id
_entity.type
_entity.pdbx_description
1 polymer ?
#
loop_
_entity_poly.entity_id
_entity_poly.type
_entity_poly.pdbx_seq_one_letter_code
_entity_poly.pdbx_strand_id
1 'polypeptide(L)'
;TARTAARSGKSRLRTIIIFIVAEIIALALIGAGWYGKRMMSLMQTDTEFNKSDMTNPYISVEKEQAMKGYWTVALFGVDSRDSSVGKGNMSDVIIICNINQETGEIKLVSLFRDTYLNVDDKNGYNKINQAYFRGGPKQAVEALNRNLDLEINDYATFNWKAVADAINILGGVDVELSKAEFYYINAYITETVESTGVGSYQLKSAGPNHLDGIQAVAYAA
;
A
#
# COMPACT_ATOMS: atom_id res chain seq x y z
N THR A 1 -3.91 39.19 -56.06
CA THR A 1 -3.18 39.54 -54.80
C THR A 1 -3.94 39.15 -53.52
N ALA A 2 -5.30 39.10 -53.53
CA ALA A 2 -6.08 38.73 -52.31
C ALA A 2 -6.03 37.25 -51.94
N ARG A 3 -5.90 36.31 -52.89
CA ARG A 3 -5.82 34.84 -52.66
C ARG A 3 -4.53 34.40 -52.01
N THR A 4 -3.42 35.10 -52.22
CA THR A 4 -2.10 34.77 -51.65
C THR A 4 -1.99 35.17 -50.18
N ALA A 5 -2.61 36.28 -49.78
CA ALA A 5 -2.61 36.75 -48.38
C ALA A 5 -3.46 35.84 -47.43
N ALA A 6 -4.59 35.33 -47.93
CA ALA A 6 -5.45 34.41 -47.16
C ALA A 6 -4.81 33.02 -46.92
N ARG A 7 -3.95 32.55 -47.81
CA ARG A 7 -3.21 31.30 -47.69
C ARG A 7 -2.08 31.40 -46.68
N SER A 8 -1.38 32.54 -46.56
CA SER A 8 -0.35 32.83 -45.60
C SER A 8 -0.88 32.88 -44.16
N GLY A 9 -2.08 33.47 -43.95
CA GLY A 9 -2.68 33.53 -42.61
C GLY A 9 -3.11 32.17 -42.05
N LYS A 10 -3.66 31.28 -42.90
CA LYS A 10 -4.04 29.91 -42.51
C LYS A 10 -2.83 29.02 -42.14
N SER A 11 -1.70 29.22 -42.79
CA SER A 11 -0.47 28.47 -42.46
C SER A 11 0.12 28.92 -41.12
N ARG A 12 0.17 30.22 -40.84
CA ARG A 12 0.62 30.77 -39.57
C ARG A 12 -0.28 30.35 -38.41
N LEU A 13 -1.58 30.35 -38.57
CA LEU A 13 -2.51 29.89 -37.53
C LEU A 13 -2.34 28.41 -37.23
N ARG A 14 -2.15 27.56 -38.24
CA ARG A 14 -1.83 26.13 -38.03
C ARG A 14 -0.53 25.91 -37.23
N THR A 15 0.51 26.69 -37.57
CA THR A 15 1.79 26.61 -36.87
C THR A 15 1.63 27.02 -35.41
N ILE A 16 0.92 28.10 -35.10
CA ILE A 16 0.64 28.55 -33.74
C ILE A 16 -0.14 27.49 -32.97
N ILE A 17 -1.17 26.88 -33.56
CA ILE A 17 -1.94 25.80 -32.90
C ILE A 17 -1.04 24.60 -32.59
N ILE A 18 -0.18 24.22 -33.53
CA ILE A 18 0.78 23.10 -33.29
C ILE A 18 1.71 23.40 -32.11
N PHE A 19 2.24 24.63 -32.03
CA PHE A 19 3.09 25.01 -30.88
C PHE A 19 2.33 24.98 -29.56
N ILE A 20 1.11 25.53 -29.52
CA ILE A 20 0.27 25.51 -28.30
C ILE A 20 -0.04 24.08 -27.89
N VAL A 21 -0.40 23.22 -28.83
CA VAL A 21 -0.66 21.77 -28.51
C VAL A 21 0.61 21.08 -28.02
N ALA A 22 1.77 21.35 -28.64
CA ALA A 22 3.03 20.82 -28.21
C ALA A 22 3.41 21.27 -26.77
N GLU A 23 3.19 22.54 -26.43
CA GLU A 23 3.40 23.07 -25.08
C GLU A 23 2.47 22.41 -24.05
N ILE A 24 1.18 22.25 -24.38
CA ILE A 24 0.21 21.57 -23.50
C ILE A 24 0.65 20.12 -23.24
N ILE A 25 1.07 19.40 -24.28
CA ILE A 25 1.57 18.02 -24.16
C ILE A 25 2.84 18.01 -23.30
N ALA A 26 3.78 18.93 -23.51
CA ALA A 26 5.00 19.01 -22.72
C ALA A 26 4.70 19.28 -21.24
N LEU A 27 3.80 20.22 -20.94
CA LEU A 27 3.35 20.49 -19.57
C LEU A 27 2.65 19.30 -18.93
N ALA A 28 1.82 18.57 -19.66
CA ALA A 28 1.17 17.35 -19.19
C ALA A 28 2.18 16.24 -18.88
N LEU A 29 3.20 16.06 -19.71
CA LEU A 29 4.28 15.09 -19.48
C LEU A 29 5.14 15.46 -18.25
N ILE A 30 5.47 16.74 -18.09
CA ILE A 30 6.19 17.24 -16.91
C ILE A 30 5.36 17.02 -15.65
N GLY A 31 4.07 17.35 -15.68
CA GLY A 31 3.14 17.13 -14.58
C GLY A 31 3.01 15.66 -14.21
N ALA A 32 2.87 14.78 -15.21
CA ALA A 32 2.82 13.33 -15.00
C ALA A 32 4.13 12.79 -14.41
N GLY A 33 5.28 13.26 -14.92
CA GLY A 33 6.60 12.88 -14.39
C GLY A 33 6.81 13.35 -12.94
N TRP A 34 6.41 14.56 -12.63
CA TRP A 34 6.46 15.09 -11.26
C TRP A 34 5.53 14.33 -10.32
N TYR A 35 4.30 14.05 -10.76
CA TYR A 35 3.34 13.26 -10.00
C TYR A 35 3.85 11.83 -9.75
N GLY A 36 4.38 11.16 -10.79
CA GLY A 36 4.98 9.84 -10.66
C GLY A 36 6.15 9.82 -9.68
N LYS A 37 7.06 10.81 -9.76
CA LYS A 37 8.18 10.94 -8.80
C LYS A 37 7.68 11.15 -7.36
N ARG A 38 6.64 11.97 -7.17
CA ARG A 38 6.03 12.19 -5.85
C ARG A 38 5.41 10.92 -5.30
N MET A 39 4.71 10.15 -6.14
CA MET A 39 4.13 8.84 -5.74
C MET A 39 5.23 7.85 -5.34
N MET A 40 6.30 7.75 -6.12
CA MET A 40 7.44 6.87 -5.78
C MET A 40 8.15 7.30 -4.49
N SER A 41 8.19 8.59 -4.16
CA SER A 41 8.82 9.06 -2.92
C SER A 41 8.02 8.74 -1.65
N LEU A 42 6.76 8.33 -1.77
CA LEU A 42 5.95 7.84 -0.65
C LEU A 42 6.24 6.38 -0.31
N MET A 43 6.84 5.64 -1.24
CA MET A 43 7.22 4.25 -1.03
C MET A 43 8.68 4.18 -0.55
N GLN A 44 8.90 3.54 0.59
CA GLN A 44 10.23 3.17 1.04
C GLN A 44 10.56 1.80 0.47
N THR A 45 11.57 1.74 -0.40
CA THR A 45 12.04 0.46 -0.95
C THR A 45 13.16 -0.07 -0.06
N ASP A 46 13.02 -1.30 0.38
CA ASP A 46 14.09 -2.01 1.08
C ASP A 46 15.17 -2.40 0.05
N THR A 47 16.28 -1.68 0.07
CA THR A 47 17.39 -1.88 -0.85
C THR A 47 18.28 -3.07 -0.48
N GLU A 48 18.17 -3.56 0.75
CA GLU A 48 18.88 -4.75 1.23
C GLU A 48 18.07 -6.04 1.01
N PHE A 49 16.84 -5.90 0.57
CA PHE A 49 15.95 -7.02 0.30
C PHE A 49 16.42 -7.82 -0.92
N ASN A 50 16.70 -9.10 -0.71
CA ASN A 50 17.01 -10.03 -1.78
C ASN A 50 16.00 -11.19 -1.76
N LYS A 51 15.25 -11.38 -2.84
CA LYS A 51 14.26 -12.46 -2.97
C LYS A 51 14.84 -13.84 -2.69
N SER A 52 16.09 -14.08 -3.09
CA SER A 52 16.76 -15.37 -2.87
C SER A 52 16.96 -15.72 -1.40
N ASP A 53 17.00 -14.73 -0.51
CA ASP A 53 17.16 -14.94 0.93
C ASP A 53 15.88 -15.40 1.61
N MET A 54 14.74 -15.30 0.92
CA MET A 54 13.41 -15.66 1.44
C MET A 54 12.86 -16.96 0.88
N THR A 55 13.60 -17.63 -0.01
CA THR A 55 13.19 -18.94 -0.52
C THR A 55 13.01 -19.91 0.65
N ASN A 56 11.94 -20.69 0.61
CA ASN A 56 11.69 -21.73 1.58
C ASN A 56 12.52 -22.98 1.22
N PRO A 57 13.65 -23.26 1.91
CA PRO A 57 14.50 -24.40 1.58
C PRO A 57 13.84 -25.76 1.90
N TYR A 58 12.69 -25.73 2.58
CA TYR A 58 11.97 -26.90 3.04
C TYR A 58 10.62 -27.09 2.33
N ILE A 59 10.34 -26.27 1.29
CA ILE A 59 9.08 -26.38 0.54
C ILE A 59 8.98 -27.77 -0.11
N SER A 60 7.82 -28.41 0.03
CA SER A 60 7.57 -29.67 -0.65
C SER A 60 7.46 -29.47 -2.16
N VAL A 61 7.96 -30.45 -2.92
CA VAL A 61 7.92 -30.43 -4.40
C VAL A 61 6.50 -30.25 -4.94
N GLU A 62 5.52 -30.84 -4.24
CA GLU A 62 4.13 -30.70 -4.58
C GLU A 62 3.62 -29.26 -4.42
N LYS A 63 4.00 -28.59 -3.33
CA LYS A 63 3.67 -27.18 -3.08
C LYS A 63 4.38 -26.24 -4.04
N GLU A 64 5.66 -26.45 -4.27
CA GLU A 64 6.42 -25.68 -5.25
C GLU A 64 5.76 -25.72 -6.63
N GLN A 65 5.30 -26.91 -7.07
CA GLN A 65 4.58 -27.04 -8.34
C GLN A 65 3.22 -26.35 -8.31
N ALA A 66 2.48 -26.47 -7.21
CA ALA A 66 1.16 -25.83 -7.06
C ALA A 66 1.24 -24.30 -7.03
N MET A 67 2.37 -23.73 -6.60
CA MET A 67 2.58 -22.28 -6.54
C MET A 67 3.13 -21.68 -7.85
N LYS A 68 3.48 -22.51 -8.85
CA LYS A 68 3.92 -21.99 -10.16
C LYS A 68 2.82 -21.17 -10.84
N GLY A 69 3.21 -20.00 -11.35
CA GLY A 69 2.27 -19.05 -11.95
C GLY A 69 1.54 -18.15 -10.95
N TYR A 70 1.83 -18.29 -9.67
CA TYR A 70 1.32 -17.39 -8.63
C TYR A 70 2.42 -16.46 -8.13
N TRP A 71 2.02 -15.24 -7.81
CA TRP A 71 2.84 -14.29 -7.05
C TRP A 71 2.27 -14.16 -5.65
N THR A 72 3.04 -14.57 -4.64
CA THR A 72 2.61 -14.59 -3.25
C THR A 72 3.37 -13.52 -2.47
N VAL A 73 2.62 -12.61 -1.85
CA VAL A 73 3.13 -11.43 -1.14
C VAL A 73 2.62 -11.45 0.29
N ALA A 74 3.49 -11.19 1.27
CA ALA A 74 3.07 -10.94 2.64
C ALA A 74 2.78 -9.44 2.83
N LEU A 75 1.60 -9.12 3.35
CA LEU A 75 1.21 -7.76 3.71
C LEU A 75 1.21 -7.64 5.24
N PHE A 76 1.98 -6.69 5.75
CA PHE A 76 2.10 -6.44 7.19
C PHE A 76 1.55 -5.06 7.52
N GLY A 77 0.61 -4.98 8.47
CA GLY A 77 0.19 -3.75 9.11
C GLY A 77 0.88 -3.60 10.45
N VAL A 78 1.61 -2.51 10.65
CA VAL A 78 2.34 -2.23 11.88
C VAL A 78 1.79 -0.99 12.58
N ASP A 79 1.68 -1.05 13.91
CA ASP A 79 1.37 0.12 14.74
C ASP A 79 2.66 0.91 14.98
N SER A 80 3.02 1.73 14.00
CA SER A 80 4.16 2.64 14.10
C SER A 80 3.68 4.08 14.01
N ARG A 81 3.95 4.85 15.06
CA ARG A 81 3.67 6.29 15.14
C ARG A 81 4.74 7.13 14.48
N ASP A 82 5.93 6.58 14.33
CA ASP A 82 7.01 7.14 13.54
C ASP A 82 7.02 6.53 12.13
N SER A 83 7.87 7.04 11.26
CA SER A 83 7.99 6.52 9.88
C SER A 83 8.75 5.19 9.80
N SER A 84 9.14 4.59 10.93
CA SER A 84 9.88 3.32 10.92
C SER A 84 8.91 2.14 10.77
N VAL A 85 9.13 1.33 9.76
CA VAL A 85 8.30 0.15 9.47
C VAL A 85 9.08 -1.17 9.58
N GLY A 86 10.27 -1.12 10.16
CA GLY A 86 11.16 -2.28 10.27
C GLY A 86 11.09 -2.99 11.63
N LYS A 87 12.18 -3.64 11.96
CA LYS A 87 12.40 -4.34 13.24
C LYS A 87 12.07 -3.45 14.45
N GLY A 88 11.47 -4.03 15.47
CA GLY A 88 11.04 -3.34 16.68
C GLY A 88 9.55 -2.97 16.68
N ASN A 89 8.88 -3.06 15.53
CA ASN A 89 7.43 -2.91 15.43
C ASN A 89 6.74 -4.27 15.48
N MET A 90 5.55 -4.35 16.03
CA MET A 90 4.71 -5.54 15.93
C MET A 90 3.83 -5.46 14.69
N SER A 91 3.72 -6.58 13.97
CA SER A 91 2.73 -6.70 12.89
C SER A 91 1.39 -7.13 13.48
N ASP A 92 0.47 -6.19 13.58
CA ASP A 92 -0.88 -6.45 14.11
C ASP A 92 -1.82 -6.99 13.03
N VAL A 93 -1.52 -6.68 11.78
CA VAL A 93 -2.18 -7.25 10.60
C VAL A 93 -1.17 -8.08 9.82
N ILE A 94 -1.53 -9.32 9.50
CA ILE A 94 -0.74 -10.23 8.68
C ILE A 94 -1.68 -10.84 7.64
N ILE A 95 -1.46 -10.51 6.37
CA ILE A 95 -2.26 -11.02 5.26
C ILE A 95 -1.32 -11.63 4.22
N ILE A 96 -1.64 -12.84 3.78
CA ILE A 96 -0.98 -13.47 2.63
C ILE A 96 -1.85 -13.20 1.41
N CYS A 97 -1.28 -12.49 0.45
CA CYS A 97 -1.90 -12.17 -0.83
C CYS A 97 -1.31 -13.08 -1.91
N ASN A 98 -2.15 -13.93 -2.50
CA ASN A 98 -1.75 -14.84 -3.56
C ASN A 98 -2.44 -14.44 -4.86
N ILE A 99 -1.65 -14.10 -5.87
CA ILE A 99 -2.12 -13.56 -7.16
C ILE A 99 -1.80 -14.57 -8.25
N ASN A 100 -2.83 -15.07 -8.92
CA ASN A 100 -2.65 -15.86 -10.14
C ASN A 100 -2.24 -14.91 -11.28
N GLN A 101 -1.01 -15.08 -11.79
CA GLN A 101 -0.45 -14.19 -12.82
C GLN A 101 -1.08 -14.39 -14.20
N GLU A 102 -1.74 -15.52 -14.43
CA GLU A 102 -2.42 -15.82 -15.69
C GLU A 102 -3.86 -15.29 -15.71
N THR A 103 -4.62 -15.50 -14.63
CA THR A 103 -6.03 -15.13 -14.56
C THR A 103 -6.29 -13.80 -13.89
N GLY A 104 -5.33 -13.28 -13.10
CA GLY A 104 -5.50 -12.11 -12.25
C GLY A 104 -6.34 -12.39 -10.99
N GLU A 105 -6.70 -13.65 -10.70
CA GLU A 105 -7.43 -13.99 -9.47
C GLU A 105 -6.57 -13.69 -8.24
N ILE A 106 -7.16 -13.01 -7.24
CA ILE A 106 -6.51 -12.65 -5.99
C ILE A 106 -7.18 -13.39 -4.84
N LYS A 107 -6.37 -14.08 -4.03
CA LYS A 107 -6.78 -14.72 -2.78
C LYS A 107 -6.08 -14.05 -1.59
N LEU A 108 -6.86 -13.65 -0.59
CA LEU A 108 -6.35 -13.06 0.63
C LEU A 108 -6.61 -14.01 1.80
N VAL A 109 -5.57 -14.29 2.56
CA VAL A 109 -5.64 -15.10 3.78
C VAL A 109 -5.11 -14.27 4.94
N SER A 110 -5.99 -13.94 5.90
CA SER A 110 -5.60 -13.24 7.12
C SER A 110 -5.14 -14.24 8.16
N LEU A 111 -3.99 -13.98 8.77
CA LEU A 111 -3.44 -14.77 9.87
C LEU A 111 -3.53 -13.96 11.16
N PHE A 112 -4.10 -14.55 12.21
CA PHE A 112 -4.17 -13.89 13.51
C PHE A 112 -2.77 -13.67 14.08
N ARG A 113 -2.47 -12.45 14.51
CA ARG A 113 -1.17 -12.03 15.07
C ARG A 113 -0.70 -12.88 16.26
N ASP A 114 -1.65 -13.42 17.01
CA ASP A 114 -1.41 -14.23 18.20
C ASP A 114 -1.27 -15.73 17.92
N THR A 115 -1.32 -16.16 16.64
CA THR A 115 -1.13 -17.56 16.26
C THR A 115 0.24 -18.04 16.74
N TYR A 116 0.25 -19.16 17.48
CA TYR A 116 1.46 -19.71 18.07
C TYR A 116 2.21 -20.58 17.09
N LEU A 117 3.33 -20.09 16.56
CA LEU A 117 4.12 -20.69 15.49
C LEU A 117 5.62 -20.65 15.80
N ASN A 118 6.41 -21.39 15.04
CA ASN A 118 7.87 -21.29 15.06
C ASN A 118 8.30 -19.97 14.41
N VAL A 119 8.80 -19.03 15.23
CA VAL A 119 9.11 -17.65 14.80
C VAL A 119 10.58 -17.42 14.43
N ASP A 120 11.45 -18.43 14.65
CA ASP A 120 12.87 -18.32 14.32
C ASP A 120 13.46 -19.67 13.86
N ASP A 121 14.72 -19.64 13.41
CA ASP A 121 15.49 -20.79 12.94
C ASP A 121 15.98 -21.73 14.06
N LYS A 122 15.82 -21.31 15.33
CA LYS A 122 16.22 -22.06 16.54
C LYS A 122 15.07 -22.84 17.18
N ASN A 123 13.98 -23.03 16.44
CA ASN A 123 12.75 -23.66 16.93
C ASN A 123 12.11 -22.93 18.11
N GLY A 124 12.23 -21.58 18.12
CA GLY A 124 11.57 -20.73 19.10
C GLY A 124 10.11 -20.52 18.74
N TYR A 125 9.19 -21.08 19.55
CA TYR A 125 7.76 -20.90 19.36
C TYR A 125 7.26 -19.67 20.11
N ASN A 126 6.46 -18.84 19.43
CA ASN A 126 5.83 -17.65 20.01
C ASN A 126 4.63 -17.22 19.14
N LYS A 127 3.95 -16.12 19.51
CA LYS A 127 3.00 -15.43 18.65
C LYS A 127 3.70 -15.01 17.35
N ILE A 128 3.07 -15.20 16.20
CA ILE A 128 3.68 -14.96 14.89
C ILE A 128 4.15 -13.50 14.71
N ASN A 129 3.46 -12.52 15.30
CA ASN A 129 3.87 -11.11 15.25
C ASN A 129 5.24 -10.85 15.90
N GLN A 130 5.72 -11.77 16.78
CA GLN A 130 7.06 -11.70 17.37
C GLN A 130 8.18 -11.95 16.34
N ALA A 131 7.90 -12.65 15.25
CA ALA A 131 8.85 -12.80 14.15
C ALA A 131 9.18 -11.43 13.53
N TYR A 132 8.14 -10.64 13.27
CA TYR A 132 8.31 -9.29 12.75
C TYR A 132 9.04 -8.38 13.75
N PHE A 133 8.66 -8.41 15.02
CA PHE A 133 9.29 -7.61 16.07
C PHE A 133 10.79 -7.88 16.19
N ARG A 134 11.20 -9.14 16.14
CA ARG A 134 12.59 -9.58 16.35
C ARG A 134 13.49 -9.36 15.14
N GLY A 135 13.01 -9.62 13.95
CA GLY A 135 13.81 -9.60 12.72
C GLY A 135 13.19 -8.84 11.53
N GLY A 136 12.11 -8.10 11.79
CA GLY A 136 11.43 -7.34 10.74
C GLY A 136 10.69 -8.21 9.74
N PRO A 137 10.36 -7.65 8.56
CA PRO A 137 9.57 -8.36 7.56
C PRO A 137 10.24 -9.64 7.05
N LYS A 138 11.58 -9.67 6.95
CA LYS A 138 12.33 -10.84 6.49
C LYS A 138 12.06 -12.05 7.39
N GLN A 139 12.29 -11.91 8.69
CA GLN A 139 12.07 -13.02 9.65
C GLN A 139 10.59 -13.41 9.71
N ALA A 140 9.66 -12.45 9.54
CA ALA A 140 8.24 -12.75 9.50
C ALA A 140 7.88 -13.59 8.27
N VAL A 141 8.40 -13.26 7.09
CA VAL A 141 8.20 -14.05 5.86
C VAL A 141 8.81 -15.44 6.00
N GLU A 142 10.05 -15.56 6.52
CA GLU A 142 10.69 -16.85 6.77
C GLU A 142 9.86 -17.73 7.71
N ALA A 143 9.29 -17.13 8.77
CA ALA A 143 8.42 -17.84 9.70
C ALA A 143 7.11 -18.29 9.02
N LEU A 144 6.47 -17.45 8.20
CA LEU A 144 5.28 -17.82 7.44
C LEU A 144 5.58 -18.96 6.45
N ASN A 145 6.66 -18.87 5.70
CA ASN A 145 7.09 -19.90 4.76
C ASN A 145 7.30 -21.25 5.46
N ARG A 146 8.03 -21.25 6.57
CA ARG A 146 8.34 -22.46 7.34
C ARG A 146 7.11 -23.14 7.91
N ASN A 147 6.16 -22.37 8.48
CA ASN A 147 5.02 -22.95 9.19
C ASN A 147 3.85 -23.31 8.27
N LEU A 148 3.75 -22.65 7.11
CA LEU A 148 2.61 -22.82 6.21
C LEU A 148 2.97 -23.56 4.90
N ASP A 149 4.23 -23.97 4.75
CA ASP A 149 4.77 -24.63 3.55
C ASP A 149 4.49 -23.79 2.28
N LEU A 150 4.85 -22.48 2.34
CA LEU A 150 4.64 -21.51 1.27
C LEU A 150 5.96 -21.02 0.69
N GLU A 151 5.88 -20.41 -0.49
CA GLU A 151 6.95 -19.67 -1.17
C GLU A 151 6.56 -18.19 -1.27
N ILE A 152 6.60 -17.48 -0.14
CA ILE A 152 6.42 -16.03 -0.10
C ILE A 152 7.80 -15.40 -0.29
N ASN A 153 7.99 -14.63 -1.34
CA ASN A 153 9.27 -14.01 -1.69
C ASN A 153 9.20 -12.49 -1.89
N ASP A 154 8.06 -11.90 -1.59
CA ASP A 154 7.85 -10.47 -1.58
C ASP A 154 7.03 -10.05 -0.36
N TYR A 155 7.18 -8.82 0.07
CA TYR A 155 6.35 -8.25 1.14
C TYR A 155 6.06 -6.77 0.93
N ALA A 156 5.01 -6.29 1.59
CA ALA A 156 4.76 -4.88 1.78
C ALA A 156 4.37 -4.62 3.24
N THR A 157 4.86 -3.51 3.80
CA THR A 157 4.52 -3.08 5.16
C THR A 157 3.83 -1.73 5.13
N PHE A 158 2.75 -1.62 5.88
CA PHE A 158 1.93 -0.43 5.99
C PHE A 158 1.84 0.01 7.44
N ASN A 159 2.12 1.27 7.70
CA ASN A 159 1.73 1.94 8.95
C ASN A 159 0.44 2.73 8.73
N TRP A 160 -0.10 3.34 9.78
CA TRP A 160 -1.33 4.13 9.73
C TRP A 160 -1.30 5.22 8.65
N LYS A 161 -0.16 5.92 8.55
CA LYS A 161 0.03 6.95 7.52
C LYS A 161 -0.06 6.39 6.11
N ALA A 162 0.58 5.26 5.84
CA ALA A 162 0.57 4.64 4.52
C ALA A 162 -0.85 4.17 4.12
N VAL A 163 -1.62 3.66 5.09
CA VAL A 163 -3.03 3.30 4.86
C VAL A 163 -3.87 4.54 4.53
N ALA A 164 -3.70 5.62 5.30
CA ALA A 164 -4.40 6.88 5.04
C ALA A 164 -4.05 7.46 3.66
N ASP A 165 -2.77 7.48 3.30
CA ASP A 165 -2.30 7.95 1.99
C ASP A 165 -2.88 7.08 0.84
N ALA A 166 -2.92 5.75 1.01
CA ALA A 166 -3.49 4.84 0.02
C ALA A 166 -4.99 5.09 -0.20
N ILE A 167 -5.76 5.27 0.88
CA ILE A 167 -7.19 5.58 0.80
C ILE A 167 -7.41 6.93 0.10
N ASN A 168 -6.60 7.94 0.42
CA ASN A 168 -6.68 9.25 -0.24
C ASN A 168 -6.38 9.16 -1.75
N ILE A 169 -5.43 8.32 -2.15
CA ILE A 169 -5.10 8.08 -3.57
C ILE A 169 -6.27 7.41 -4.30
N LEU A 170 -6.97 6.48 -3.63
CA LEU A 170 -8.14 5.80 -4.17
C LEU A 170 -9.40 6.67 -4.18
N GLY A 171 -9.34 7.88 -3.61
CA GLY A 171 -10.42 8.83 -3.60
C GLY A 171 -11.33 8.77 -2.38
N GLY A 172 -10.92 8.09 -1.30
CA GLY A 172 -11.69 7.94 -0.08
C GLY A 172 -12.56 6.68 -0.04
N VAL A 173 -13.38 6.55 1.00
CA VAL A 173 -14.28 5.40 1.20
C VAL A 173 -15.63 5.86 1.73
N ASP A 174 -16.72 5.27 1.21
CA ASP A 174 -18.08 5.55 1.68
C ASP A 174 -18.43 4.63 2.84
N VAL A 175 -18.82 5.24 3.97
CA VAL A 175 -19.19 4.54 5.20
C VAL A 175 -20.48 5.12 5.77
N GLU A 176 -21.37 4.28 6.25
CA GLU A 176 -22.55 4.68 6.98
C GLU A 176 -22.28 4.61 8.49
N LEU A 177 -22.15 5.78 9.13
CA LEU A 177 -21.85 5.89 10.56
C LEU A 177 -23.14 5.83 11.39
N SER A 178 -23.18 4.95 12.36
CA SER A 178 -24.17 4.98 13.42
C SER A 178 -23.99 6.22 14.32
N LYS A 179 -25.02 6.57 15.10
CA LYS A 179 -24.90 7.66 16.08
C LYS A 179 -23.85 7.39 17.17
N ALA A 180 -23.67 6.12 17.52
CA ALA A 180 -22.67 5.72 18.51
C ALA A 180 -21.24 5.90 17.97
N GLU A 181 -20.97 5.48 16.75
CA GLU A 181 -19.67 5.66 16.08
C GLU A 181 -19.36 7.14 15.88
N PHE A 182 -20.35 7.92 15.42
CA PHE A 182 -20.18 9.37 15.25
C PHE A 182 -19.82 10.09 16.55
N TYR A 183 -20.30 9.61 17.69
CA TYR A 183 -20.00 10.22 18.99
C TYR A 183 -18.50 10.17 19.32
N TYR A 184 -17.81 9.11 18.90
CA TYR A 184 -16.39 8.90 19.23
C TYR A 184 -15.43 9.25 18.08
N ILE A 185 -15.86 9.11 16.83
CA ILE A 185 -14.94 9.17 15.67
C ILE A 185 -14.16 10.48 15.58
N ASN A 186 -14.75 11.60 15.95
CA ASN A 186 -14.09 12.92 15.88
C ASN A 186 -12.90 13.03 16.85
N ALA A 187 -12.94 12.34 17.99
CA ALA A 187 -11.80 12.26 18.89
C ALA A 187 -10.68 11.43 18.27
N TYR A 188 -11.01 10.27 17.67
CA TYR A 188 -10.05 9.42 16.97
C TYR A 188 -9.45 10.10 15.73
N ILE A 189 -10.24 10.89 14.98
CA ILE A 189 -9.71 11.69 13.86
C ILE A 189 -8.63 12.66 14.37
N THR A 190 -8.89 13.35 15.48
CA THR A 190 -7.93 14.29 16.08
C THR A 190 -6.62 13.56 16.46
N GLU A 191 -6.73 12.43 17.15
CA GLU A 191 -5.59 11.61 17.55
C GLU A 191 -4.82 11.08 16.32
N THR A 192 -5.54 10.65 15.29
CA THR A 192 -4.92 10.14 14.05
C THR A 192 -4.18 11.24 13.28
N VAL A 193 -4.74 12.46 13.23
CA VAL A 193 -4.04 13.63 12.66
C VAL A 193 -2.74 13.91 13.42
N GLU A 194 -2.80 13.92 14.76
CA GLU A 194 -1.61 14.16 15.60
C GLU A 194 -0.54 13.08 15.43
N SER A 195 -0.94 11.80 15.37
CA SER A 195 -0.01 10.69 15.26
C SER A 195 0.62 10.54 13.88
N THR A 196 -0.14 10.83 12.81
CA THR A 196 0.33 10.66 11.42
C THR A 196 0.95 11.92 10.82
N GLY A 197 0.64 13.09 11.38
CA GLY A 197 0.99 14.40 10.82
C GLY A 197 0.26 14.73 9.51
N VAL A 198 -0.75 13.94 9.12
CA VAL A 198 -1.57 14.17 7.93
C VAL A 198 -2.85 14.91 8.34
N GLY A 199 -3.12 16.05 7.69
CA GLY A 199 -4.29 16.87 8.00
C GLY A 199 -5.60 16.22 7.54
N SER A 200 -6.65 16.40 8.35
CA SER A 200 -8.03 16.07 8.04
C SER A 200 -8.98 16.98 8.81
N TYR A 201 -10.27 16.78 8.65
CA TYR A 201 -11.33 17.54 9.34
C TYR A 201 -12.33 16.64 10.02
N GLN A 202 -13.01 17.18 11.05
CA GLN A 202 -14.02 16.44 11.77
C GLN A 202 -15.30 16.27 10.96
N LEU A 203 -15.97 15.15 11.15
CA LEU A 203 -17.27 14.85 10.55
C LEU A 203 -18.39 15.64 11.23
N LYS A 204 -19.46 15.92 10.48
CA LYS A 204 -20.56 16.81 10.94
C LYS A 204 -21.78 16.05 11.43
N SER A 205 -21.98 14.81 11.00
CA SER A 205 -23.18 14.03 11.34
C SER A 205 -22.94 12.53 11.20
N ALA A 206 -23.78 11.74 11.88
CA ALA A 206 -23.94 10.32 11.60
C ALA A 206 -24.65 10.12 10.25
N GLY A 207 -24.74 8.87 9.79
CA GLY A 207 -25.31 8.46 8.50
C GLY A 207 -24.25 8.31 7.41
N PRO A 208 -24.64 8.42 6.14
CA PRO A 208 -23.71 8.28 5.02
C PRO A 208 -22.65 9.38 5.03
N ASN A 209 -21.38 8.96 5.01
CA ASN A 209 -20.22 9.85 4.95
C ASN A 209 -19.22 9.31 3.95
N HIS A 210 -18.58 10.20 3.20
CA HIS A 210 -17.42 9.91 2.39
C HIS A 210 -16.17 10.27 3.20
N LEU A 211 -15.41 9.26 3.64
CA LEU A 211 -14.26 9.42 4.52
C LEU A 211 -12.99 9.60 3.71
N ASP A 212 -12.16 10.57 4.10
CA ASP A 212 -10.76 10.61 3.67
C ASP A 212 -9.92 9.53 4.38
N GLY A 213 -8.63 9.43 4.02
CA GLY A 213 -7.77 8.39 4.57
C GLY A 213 -7.60 8.46 6.09
N ILE A 214 -7.52 9.67 6.66
CA ILE A 214 -7.40 9.84 8.12
C ILE A 214 -8.68 9.46 8.83
N GLN A 215 -9.82 9.88 8.29
CA GLN A 215 -11.14 9.54 8.84
C GLN A 215 -11.40 8.03 8.76
N ALA A 216 -10.99 7.40 7.67
CA ALA A 216 -11.14 5.95 7.50
C ALA A 216 -10.23 5.15 8.45
N VAL A 217 -8.99 5.58 8.66
CA VAL A 217 -8.09 5.00 9.67
C VAL A 217 -8.66 5.18 11.07
N ALA A 218 -9.13 6.38 11.40
CA ALA A 218 -9.76 6.67 12.69
C ALA A 218 -11.06 5.85 12.94
N TYR A 219 -11.77 5.49 11.87
CA TYR A 219 -12.95 4.63 11.95
C TYR A 219 -12.59 3.16 12.21
N ALA A 220 -11.43 2.71 11.74
CA ALA A 220 -10.96 1.33 11.89
C ALA A 220 -10.17 1.09 13.20
N ALA A 221 -9.77 2.15 13.91
CA ALA A 221 -9.03 2.10 15.18
C ALA A 221 -9.95 1.80 16.37
#